data_21f1a2b0fbee0e103e72ab66f5dce62f
#
_entry.id   21f1a2b0fbee0e103e72ab66f5dce62f
#
_cell.length_a   1.000
_cell.length_b   1.000
_cell.length_c   1.000
_cell.angle_alpha   90.00
_cell.angle_beta   90.00
_cell.angle_gamma   90.00
#
_symmetry.space_group_name_H-M   'P 1'
#
loop_
_entity.id
_entity.type
_entity.pdbx_description
1 polymer ?
#
loop_
_entity_poly.entity_id
_entity_poly.type
_entity_poly.pdbx_seq_one_letter_code
_entity_poly.pdbx_strand_id
1 'polypeptide(L)'
;MEVEFRYSRLIIFLFALLVFAGCADCSTTSTNDFSALVTKLEEGDLLFRKGTGVVGHIVTSVDNCGDYSHVGIVVRKDSAWQVVHAVPHEPDFKGDIDRVKIESVERFLGRYPEASFGHYRVKIASDSIAIAVANALRLSEQRVPFDHDYDLSDTSSLYCTEFVEYIYSLAGITLSEGRRTELFFPSLSGNYIMPSDLTESAYLEPIY
;
A
#
# COMPACT_ATOMS: atom_id res chain seq x y z
N MET A 1 -16.83 42.13 56.57
CA MET A 1 -15.84 42.08 55.49
C MET A 1 -15.00 40.80 55.53
N GLU A 2 -15.11 39.91 56.51
CA GLU A 2 -14.36 38.67 56.61
C GLU A 2 -15.08 37.41 56.08
N VAL A 3 -16.37 37.47 55.85
CA VAL A 3 -17.20 36.33 55.46
C VAL A 3 -17.13 36.05 53.96
N GLU A 4 -16.96 37.06 53.11
CA GLU A 4 -16.88 36.89 51.66
C GLU A 4 -15.57 36.24 51.21
N PHE A 5 -14.48 36.40 51.94
CA PHE A 5 -13.17 35.79 51.56
C PHE A 5 -13.06 34.30 51.80
N ARG A 6 -13.92 33.72 52.62
CA ARG A 6 -13.91 32.28 52.90
C ARG A 6 -14.66 31.45 51.86
N TYR A 7 -15.70 32.01 51.25
CA TYR A 7 -16.45 31.33 50.18
C TYR A 7 -15.68 31.29 48.84
N SER A 8 -14.93 32.36 48.53
CA SER A 8 -14.12 32.41 47.34
C SER A 8 -13.00 31.36 47.31
N ARG A 9 -12.37 31.05 48.44
CA ARG A 9 -11.34 29.99 48.51
C ARG A 9 -11.92 28.58 48.46
N LEU A 10 -13.14 28.37 48.95
CA LEU A 10 -13.82 27.08 48.91
C LEU A 10 -14.28 26.73 47.48
N ILE A 11 -14.76 27.73 46.74
CA ILE A 11 -15.20 27.56 45.34
C ILE A 11 -13.99 27.28 44.45
N ILE A 12 -12.83 27.94 44.64
CA ILE A 12 -11.61 27.68 43.89
C ILE A 12 -11.07 26.28 44.18
N PHE A 13 -11.18 25.76 45.41
CA PHE A 13 -10.77 24.37 45.73
C PHE A 13 -11.71 23.33 45.16
N LEU A 14 -13.00 23.58 45.05
CA LEU A 14 -13.96 22.64 44.42
C LEU A 14 -13.77 22.64 42.86
N PHE A 15 -13.43 23.77 42.27
CA PHE A 15 -13.13 23.83 40.82
C PHE A 15 -11.81 23.18 40.45
N ALA A 16 -10.81 23.20 41.35
CA ALA A 16 -9.52 22.55 41.12
C ALA A 16 -9.61 21.01 41.25
N LEU A 17 -10.60 20.46 41.97
CA LEU A 17 -10.81 19.03 42.12
C LEU A 17 -11.60 18.39 40.95
N LEU A 18 -12.30 19.20 40.15
CA LEU A 18 -13.07 18.73 38.98
C LEU A 18 -12.27 18.65 37.69
N VAL A 19 -11.03 19.15 37.67
CA VAL A 19 -10.18 19.16 36.46
C VAL A 19 -9.25 17.93 36.38
N PHE A 20 -9.18 17.10 37.45
CA PHE A 20 -8.34 15.90 37.45
C PHE A 20 -9.08 14.56 37.26
N ALA A 21 -10.38 14.61 36.95
CA ALA A 21 -11.17 13.42 36.64
C ALA A 21 -11.57 13.41 35.16
N GLY A 22 -10.59 13.29 34.28
CA GLY A 22 -10.94 13.18 32.88
C GLY A 22 -9.71 13.28 31.98
N CYS A 23 -9.06 12.17 31.79
CA CYS A 23 -8.42 11.72 30.57
C CYS A 23 -7.66 10.44 30.92
N ALA A 24 -8.39 9.37 31.09
CA ALA A 24 -7.87 8.11 30.61
C ALA A 24 -7.95 8.25 29.08
N ASP A 25 -6.89 8.71 28.45
CA ASP A 25 -6.68 8.51 27.03
C ASP A 25 -6.68 7.01 26.79
N CYS A 26 -7.88 6.49 26.55
CA CYS A 26 -8.02 5.26 25.82
C CYS A 26 -7.61 5.61 24.38
N SER A 27 -6.31 5.69 24.11
CA SER A 27 -5.75 5.54 22.79
C SER A 27 -6.09 4.11 22.37
N THR A 28 -7.32 3.90 21.92
CA THR A 28 -7.66 2.80 21.04
C THR A 28 -6.84 3.04 19.78
N THR A 29 -5.63 2.51 19.77
CA THR A 29 -4.94 2.22 18.53
C THR A 29 -5.88 1.26 17.81
N SER A 30 -6.64 1.77 16.85
CA SER A 30 -7.40 0.94 15.93
C SER A 30 -6.36 0.13 15.15
N THR A 31 -5.99 -1.01 15.68
CA THR A 31 -5.28 -2.02 14.92
C THR A 31 -6.34 -2.57 13.97
N ASN A 32 -6.27 -2.16 12.69
CA ASN A 32 -7.08 -2.79 11.66
C ASN A 32 -6.84 -4.30 11.76
N ASP A 33 -7.90 -5.04 12.06
CA ASP A 33 -7.83 -6.48 12.14
C ASP A 33 -7.89 -7.08 10.73
N PHE A 34 -6.72 -7.44 10.18
CA PHE A 34 -6.61 -8.10 8.89
C PHE A 34 -6.70 -9.63 8.98
N SER A 35 -7.11 -10.19 10.12
CA SER A 35 -7.16 -11.65 10.33
C SER A 35 -8.03 -12.36 9.30
N ALA A 36 -9.20 -11.81 8.97
CA ALA A 36 -10.09 -12.36 7.96
C ALA A 36 -9.49 -12.33 6.55
N LEU A 37 -8.71 -11.29 6.21
CA LEU A 37 -7.99 -11.20 4.95
C LEU A 37 -6.89 -12.27 4.89
N VAL A 38 -6.07 -12.37 5.95
CA VAL A 38 -4.93 -13.29 6.02
C VAL A 38 -5.34 -14.74 5.79
N THR A 39 -6.55 -15.14 6.22
CA THR A 39 -7.07 -16.51 5.99
C THR A 39 -7.39 -16.82 4.54
N LYS A 40 -7.49 -15.80 3.67
CA LYS A 40 -7.85 -15.94 2.26
C LYS A 40 -6.66 -15.76 1.32
N LEU A 41 -5.50 -15.32 1.84
CA LEU A 41 -4.32 -15.06 1.03
C LEU A 41 -3.75 -16.35 0.43
N GLU A 42 -3.32 -16.24 -0.82
CA GLU A 42 -2.51 -17.24 -1.52
C GLU A 42 -1.26 -16.57 -2.11
N GLU A 43 -0.21 -17.35 -2.34
CA GLU A 43 0.98 -16.82 -3.01
C GLU A 43 0.63 -16.36 -4.42
N GLY A 44 1.15 -15.20 -4.81
CA GLY A 44 0.84 -14.58 -6.09
C GLY A 44 -0.40 -13.69 -6.09
N ASP A 45 -1.21 -13.68 -5.02
CA ASP A 45 -2.30 -12.70 -4.91
C ASP A 45 -1.75 -11.27 -4.99
N LEU A 46 -2.56 -10.36 -5.48
CA LEU A 46 -2.24 -8.94 -5.49
C LEU A 46 -3.03 -8.19 -4.42
N LEU A 47 -2.32 -7.38 -3.64
CA LEU A 47 -2.93 -6.43 -2.72
C LEU A 47 -2.76 -5.03 -3.29
N PHE A 48 -3.89 -4.35 -3.44
CA PHE A 48 -3.97 -2.95 -3.84
C PHE A 48 -4.28 -2.09 -2.63
N ARG A 49 -3.76 -0.85 -2.61
CA ARG A 49 -4.09 0.14 -1.59
C ARG A 49 -4.19 1.54 -2.19
N LYS A 50 -4.93 2.40 -1.53
CA LYS A 50 -4.98 3.82 -1.84
C LYS A 50 -4.00 4.57 -0.96
N GLY A 51 -3.03 5.26 -1.55
CA GLY A 51 -2.16 6.18 -0.83
C GLY A 51 -2.84 7.53 -0.62
N THR A 52 -2.59 8.17 0.52
CA THR A 52 -3.12 9.52 0.84
C THR A 52 -2.16 10.65 0.53
N GLY A 53 -0.95 10.34 0.04
CA GLY A 53 0.04 11.31 -0.39
C GLY A 53 -0.29 11.95 -1.74
N VAL A 54 0.44 13.04 -2.10
CA VAL A 54 0.24 13.78 -3.36
C VAL A 54 0.29 12.85 -4.58
N VAL A 55 1.27 11.95 -4.65
CA VAL A 55 1.40 10.99 -5.76
C VAL A 55 0.19 10.05 -5.83
N GLY A 56 -0.29 9.54 -4.68
CA GLY A 56 -1.48 8.70 -4.63
C GLY A 56 -2.73 9.41 -5.15
N HIS A 57 -2.90 10.69 -4.81
CA HIS A 57 -3.99 11.50 -5.33
C HIS A 57 -3.87 11.77 -6.83
N ILE A 58 -2.65 12.02 -7.34
CA ILE A 58 -2.44 12.18 -8.79
C ILE A 58 -2.81 10.89 -9.51
N VAL A 59 -2.28 9.74 -9.09
CA VAL A 59 -2.59 8.45 -9.71
C VAL A 59 -4.09 8.20 -9.76
N THR A 60 -4.79 8.29 -8.62
CA THR A 60 -6.25 8.07 -8.58
C THR A 60 -7.07 9.11 -9.35
N SER A 61 -6.51 10.30 -9.63
CA SER A 61 -7.19 11.34 -10.42
C SER A 61 -7.05 11.14 -11.92
N VAL A 62 -5.98 10.50 -12.37
CA VAL A 62 -5.74 10.22 -13.79
C VAL A 62 -6.13 8.80 -14.19
N ASP A 63 -6.28 7.90 -13.24
CA ASP A 63 -6.76 6.53 -13.42
C ASP A 63 -8.28 6.52 -13.51
N ASN A 64 -8.84 6.30 -14.68
CA ASN A 64 -10.26 6.48 -15.03
C ASN A 64 -11.26 5.67 -14.19
N CYS A 65 -10.79 4.58 -13.56
CA CYS A 65 -11.59 3.69 -12.70
C CYS A 65 -10.91 3.45 -11.35
N GLY A 66 -9.90 4.28 -11.00
CA GLY A 66 -8.93 3.95 -9.98
C GLY A 66 -9.37 4.24 -8.56
N ASP A 67 -9.74 3.19 -7.83
CA ASP A 67 -9.85 3.24 -6.38
C ASP A 67 -8.48 3.14 -5.68
N TYR A 68 -7.45 2.69 -6.41
CA TYR A 68 -6.13 2.37 -5.87
C TYR A 68 -5.03 3.20 -6.51
N SER A 69 -3.93 3.39 -5.80
CA SER A 69 -2.75 4.07 -6.33
C SER A 69 -1.46 3.27 -6.15
N HIS A 70 -1.57 2.06 -5.59
CA HIS A 70 -0.42 1.23 -5.29
C HIS A 70 -0.80 -0.25 -5.25
N VAL A 71 0.16 -1.12 -5.62
CA VAL A 71 -0.02 -2.56 -5.67
C VAL A 71 1.26 -3.28 -5.25
N GLY A 72 1.10 -4.47 -4.66
CA GLY A 72 2.17 -5.42 -4.39
C GLY A 72 1.69 -6.85 -4.51
N ILE A 73 2.64 -7.77 -4.68
CA ILE A 73 2.40 -9.22 -4.75
C ILE A 73 2.56 -9.86 -3.38
N VAL A 74 1.62 -10.73 -3.04
CA VAL A 74 1.66 -11.54 -1.81
C VAL A 74 2.62 -12.71 -1.99
N VAL A 75 3.50 -12.87 -1.02
CA VAL A 75 4.47 -13.96 -0.96
C VAL A 75 4.46 -14.59 0.44
N ARG A 76 4.92 -15.82 0.55
CA ARG A 76 5.15 -16.46 1.83
C ARG A 76 6.64 -16.56 2.12
N LYS A 77 7.11 -15.90 3.16
CA LYS A 77 8.50 -15.94 3.60
C LYS A 77 8.57 -16.20 5.11
N ASP A 78 9.42 -17.14 5.51
CA ASP A 78 9.60 -17.53 6.92
C ASP A 78 8.27 -17.87 7.64
N SER A 79 7.37 -18.57 6.91
CA SER A 79 6.02 -18.95 7.35
C SER A 79 5.05 -17.78 7.58
N ALA A 80 5.43 -16.55 7.26
CA ALA A 80 4.59 -15.35 7.34
C ALA A 80 4.16 -14.87 5.96
N TRP A 81 2.95 -14.28 5.89
CA TRP A 81 2.50 -13.57 4.71
C TRP A 81 3.15 -12.19 4.63
N GLN A 82 3.72 -11.89 3.49
CA GLN A 82 4.40 -10.64 3.20
C GLN A 82 3.99 -10.11 1.83
N VAL A 83 4.27 -8.83 1.58
CA VAL A 83 4.02 -8.16 0.31
C VAL A 83 5.35 -7.66 -0.25
N VAL A 84 5.63 -8.00 -1.51
CA VAL A 84 6.74 -7.40 -2.24
C VAL A 84 6.16 -6.33 -3.17
N HIS A 85 6.74 -5.13 -3.11
CA HIS A 85 6.28 -3.98 -3.90
C HIS A 85 7.42 -3.00 -4.21
N ALA A 86 7.29 -2.26 -5.31
CA ALA A 86 8.16 -1.12 -5.64
C ALA A 86 7.52 0.16 -5.09
N VAL A 87 8.20 0.90 -4.22
CA VAL A 87 7.58 2.04 -3.53
C VAL A 87 8.55 3.19 -3.27
N PRO A 88 8.13 4.44 -3.54
CA PRO A 88 8.87 5.63 -3.18
C PRO A 88 8.46 6.13 -1.78
N HIS A 89 9.35 6.88 -1.14
CA HIS A 89 9.12 7.62 0.12
C HIS A 89 8.69 6.76 1.32
N GLU A 90 9.02 5.48 1.31
CA GLU A 90 8.76 4.56 2.42
C GLU A 90 10.05 3.87 2.88
N PRO A 91 11.05 4.59 3.41
CA PRO A 91 12.33 4.02 3.81
C PRO A 91 12.17 3.07 5.00
N ASP A 92 12.95 1.98 5.02
CA ASP A 92 13.01 1.05 6.16
C ASP A 92 14.01 1.52 7.22
N PHE A 93 15.00 2.35 6.82
CA PHE A 93 15.99 2.94 7.71
C PHE A 93 16.47 4.30 7.17
N LYS A 94 17.18 5.06 7.99
CA LYS A 94 17.72 6.37 7.58
C LYS A 94 18.73 6.22 6.43
N GLY A 95 18.42 6.84 5.29
CA GLY A 95 19.25 6.79 4.08
C GLY A 95 18.92 5.60 3.16
N ASP A 96 17.83 4.89 3.42
CA ASP A 96 17.31 3.91 2.47
C ASP A 96 16.85 4.60 1.17
N ILE A 97 17.01 3.87 0.06
CA ILE A 97 16.55 4.34 -1.26
C ILE A 97 15.12 3.89 -1.54
N ASP A 98 14.45 4.59 -2.41
CA ASP A 98 13.18 4.16 -3.01
C ASP A 98 13.45 2.93 -3.89
N ARG A 99 12.73 1.83 -3.68
CA ARG A 99 13.07 0.53 -4.27
C ARG A 99 11.99 -0.52 -4.19
N VAL A 100 12.22 -1.65 -4.84
CA VAL A 100 11.51 -2.89 -4.56
C VAL A 100 11.90 -3.38 -3.17
N LYS A 101 10.91 -3.64 -2.32
CA LYS A 101 11.10 -4.13 -0.95
C LYS A 101 10.03 -5.14 -0.54
N ILE A 102 10.25 -5.76 0.61
CA ILE A 102 9.33 -6.71 1.22
C ILE A 102 8.94 -6.21 2.61
N GLU A 103 7.65 -6.28 2.95
CA GLU A 103 7.15 -5.94 4.28
C GLU A 103 5.93 -6.83 4.65
N SER A 104 5.52 -6.85 5.93
CA SER A 104 4.34 -7.61 6.33
C SER A 104 3.06 -7.05 5.73
N VAL A 105 2.03 -7.90 5.58
CA VAL A 105 0.70 -7.48 5.09
C VAL A 105 0.13 -6.37 5.96
N GLU A 106 0.28 -6.48 7.28
CA GLU A 106 -0.20 -5.49 8.24
C GLU A 106 0.49 -4.13 8.06
N ARG A 107 1.81 -4.14 7.79
CA ARG A 107 2.56 -2.90 7.54
C ARG A 107 2.17 -2.28 6.20
N PHE A 108 2.01 -3.11 5.16
CA PHE A 108 1.59 -2.66 3.84
C PHE A 108 0.22 -1.99 3.87
N LEU A 109 -0.80 -2.63 4.45
CA LEU A 109 -2.16 -2.11 4.52
C LEU A 109 -2.36 -1.07 5.63
N GLY A 110 -1.70 -1.25 6.77
CA GLY A 110 -1.84 -0.38 7.94
C GLY A 110 -1.18 0.99 7.80
N ARG A 111 -0.39 1.22 6.74
CA ARG A 111 0.24 2.51 6.49
C ARG A 111 -0.78 3.64 6.27
N TYR A 112 -1.92 3.32 5.70
CA TYR A 112 -3.03 4.23 5.46
C TYR A 112 -4.34 3.59 5.95
N PRO A 113 -4.56 3.54 7.27
CA PRO A 113 -5.62 2.74 7.88
C PRO A 113 -7.04 3.14 7.47
N GLU A 114 -7.23 4.40 7.05
CA GLU A 114 -8.53 4.92 6.56
C GLU A 114 -8.72 4.74 5.05
N ALA A 115 -7.71 4.20 4.34
CA ALA A 115 -7.77 4.05 2.90
C ALA A 115 -8.39 2.70 2.51
N SER A 116 -9.07 2.69 1.36
CA SER A 116 -9.55 1.46 0.74
C SER A 116 -8.39 0.58 0.30
N PHE A 117 -8.59 -0.72 0.38
CA PHE A 117 -7.70 -1.72 -0.20
C PHE A 117 -8.50 -2.74 -0.99
N GLY A 118 -7.81 -3.46 -1.89
CA GLY A 118 -8.38 -4.56 -2.66
C GLY A 118 -7.48 -5.78 -2.60
N HIS A 119 -8.10 -6.95 -2.59
CA HIS A 119 -7.43 -8.25 -2.68
C HIS A 119 -7.91 -8.95 -3.94
N TYR A 120 -6.97 -9.26 -4.82
CA TYR A 120 -7.23 -9.91 -6.11
C TYR A 120 -6.41 -11.18 -6.24
N ARG A 121 -7.05 -12.26 -6.69
CA ARG A 121 -6.40 -13.51 -7.05
C ARG A 121 -6.01 -13.52 -8.50
N VAL A 122 -4.77 -13.94 -8.79
CA VAL A 122 -4.30 -14.12 -10.16
C VAL A 122 -4.63 -15.53 -10.62
N LYS A 123 -5.49 -15.65 -11.62
CA LYS A 123 -6.03 -16.92 -12.15
C LYS A 123 -5.19 -17.45 -13.31
N ILE A 124 -4.05 -18.03 -12.99
CA ILE A 124 -3.12 -18.67 -13.94
C ILE A 124 -2.59 -19.99 -13.37
N ALA A 125 -1.78 -20.71 -14.13
CA ALA A 125 -1.16 -21.92 -13.66
C ALA A 125 -0.24 -21.70 -12.44
N SER A 126 -0.23 -22.62 -11.50
CA SER A 126 0.57 -22.56 -10.27
C SER A 126 2.07 -22.40 -10.54
N ASP A 127 2.58 -23.02 -11.59
CA ASP A 127 3.99 -22.91 -11.98
C ASP A 127 4.34 -21.48 -12.39
N SER A 128 3.43 -20.78 -13.09
CA SER A 128 3.60 -19.36 -13.45
C SER A 128 3.55 -18.46 -12.22
N ILE A 129 2.68 -18.76 -11.25
CA ILE A 129 2.67 -18.06 -9.94
C ILE A 129 4.02 -18.24 -9.23
N ALA A 130 4.53 -19.46 -9.16
CA ALA A 130 5.81 -19.74 -8.51
C ALA A 130 6.98 -18.97 -9.16
N ILE A 131 6.99 -18.85 -10.49
CA ILE A 131 7.99 -18.06 -11.24
C ILE A 131 7.86 -16.58 -10.87
N ALA A 132 6.65 -16.00 -10.86
CA ALA A 132 6.42 -14.60 -10.51
C ALA A 132 6.86 -14.30 -9.06
N VAL A 133 6.48 -15.16 -8.10
CA VAL A 133 6.87 -15.05 -6.69
C VAL A 133 8.39 -15.11 -6.53
N ALA A 134 9.06 -16.07 -7.16
CA ALA A 134 10.52 -16.19 -7.12
C ALA A 134 11.23 -14.95 -7.66
N ASN A 135 10.72 -14.38 -8.77
CA ASN A 135 11.25 -13.13 -9.32
C ASN A 135 10.97 -11.93 -8.41
N ALA A 136 9.80 -11.83 -7.80
CA ALA A 136 9.50 -10.77 -6.85
C ALA A 136 10.49 -10.77 -5.66
N LEU A 137 10.74 -11.92 -5.07
CA LEU A 137 11.71 -12.08 -3.98
C LEU A 137 13.12 -11.71 -4.45
N ARG A 138 13.55 -12.19 -5.60
CA ARG A 138 14.86 -11.88 -6.18
C ARG A 138 15.07 -10.38 -6.40
N LEU A 139 14.09 -9.67 -6.98
CA LEU A 139 14.18 -8.22 -7.22
C LEU A 139 14.19 -7.43 -5.91
N SER A 140 13.48 -7.87 -4.89
CA SER A 140 13.54 -7.30 -3.55
C SER A 140 14.92 -7.46 -2.91
N GLU A 141 15.53 -8.64 -3.02
CA GLU A 141 16.89 -8.91 -2.53
C GLU A 141 17.96 -8.09 -3.27
N GLN A 142 17.78 -7.90 -4.57
CA GLN A 142 18.63 -7.03 -5.40
C GLN A 142 18.41 -5.54 -5.12
N ARG A 143 17.38 -5.19 -4.36
CA ARG A 143 17.03 -3.79 -4.05
C ARG A 143 16.85 -2.94 -5.30
N VAL A 144 16.17 -3.50 -6.33
CA VAL A 144 15.95 -2.79 -7.60
C VAL A 144 15.34 -1.41 -7.31
N PRO A 145 15.92 -0.31 -7.83
CA PRO A 145 15.44 1.04 -7.57
C PRO A 145 13.99 1.24 -8.01
N PHE A 146 13.29 2.17 -7.34
CA PHE A 146 12.01 2.66 -7.83
C PHE A 146 12.23 3.55 -9.05
N ASP A 147 11.41 3.34 -10.08
CA ASP A 147 11.42 4.17 -11.28
C ASP A 147 10.64 5.47 -11.06
N HIS A 148 11.36 6.59 -10.96
CA HIS A 148 10.80 7.93 -10.83
C HIS A 148 10.47 8.59 -12.17
N ASP A 149 11.00 8.04 -13.26
CA ASP A 149 10.76 8.54 -14.62
C ASP A 149 9.56 7.84 -15.27
N TYR A 150 9.11 6.72 -14.68
CA TYR A 150 7.97 5.91 -15.15
C TYR A 150 8.15 5.45 -16.60
N ASP A 151 9.37 5.05 -16.97
CA ASP A 151 9.77 4.63 -18.31
C ASP A 151 9.67 3.12 -18.49
N LEU A 152 8.59 2.65 -19.10
CA LEU A 152 8.35 1.24 -19.40
C LEU A 152 9.39 0.59 -20.34
N SER A 153 10.31 1.35 -20.92
CA SER A 153 11.36 0.82 -21.80
C SER A 153 12.61 0.37 -21.05
N ASP A 154 12.77 0.74 -19.77
CA ASP A 154 13.91 0.41 -18.92
C ASP A 154 13.48 -0.40 -17.68
N THR A 155 13.97 -1.63 -17.56
CA THR A 155 13.69 -2.51 -16.42
C THR A 155 14.78 -2.48 -15.35
N SER A 156 15.72 -1.55 -15.40
CA SER A 156 16.75 -1.35 -14.36
C SER A 156 16.18 -0.71 -13.09
N SER A 157 15.05 -0.02 -13.21
CA SER A 157 14.19 0.51 -12.15
C SER A 157 12.74 0.19 -12.48
N LEU A 158 11.86 0.12 -11.47
CA LEU A 158 10.46 -0.31 -11.66
C LEU A 158 9.54 0.49 -10.75
N TYR A 159 8.42 1.00 -11.27
CA TYR A 159 7.33 1.49 -10.42
C TYR A 159 6.32 0.37 -10.08
N CYS A 160 5.34 0.60 -9.22
CA CYS A 160 4.58 -0.47 -8.57
C CYS A 160 3.83 -1.41 -9.53
N THR A 161 3.08 -0.88 -10.48
CA THR A 161 2.31 -1.68 -11.45
C THR A 161 3.19 -2.29 -12.54
N GLU A 162 4.23 -1.58 -12.94
CA GLU A 162 5.26 -2.11 -13.83
C GLU A 162 6.01 -3.28 -13.20
N PHE A 163 6.39 -3.17 -11.92
CA PHE A 163 7.00 -4.26 -11.17
C PHE A 163 6.13 -5.52 -11.21
N VAL A 164 4.83 -5.38 -10.96
CA VAL A 164 3.88 -6.50 -11.01
C VAL A 164 3.78 -7.06 -12.42
N GLU A 165 3.60 -6.22 -13.44
CA GLU A 165 3.57 -6.65 -14.85
C GLU A 165 4.87 -7.38 -15.23
N TYR A 166 6.03 -6.84 -14.83
CA TYR A 166 7.34 -7.40 -15.16
C TYR A 166 7.55 -8.80 -14.59
N ILE A 167 7.26 -9.03 -13.30
CA ILE A 167 7.44 -10.36 -12.70
C ILE A 167 6.53 -11.42 -13.32
N TYR A 168 5.31 -11.06 -13.70
CA TYR A 168 4.41 -11.97 -14.41
C TYR A 168 4.81 -12.17 -15.87
N SER A 169 5.37 -11.15 -16.53
CA SER A 169 5.91 -11.29 -17.90
C SER A 169 7.04 -12.30 -17.97
N LEU A 170 7.87 -12.40 -16.94
CA LEU A 170 8.92 -13.43 -16.81
C LEU A 170 8.35 -14.85 -16.68
N ALA A 171 7.08 -14.98 -16.28
CA ALA A 171 6.31 -16.20 -16.27
C ALA A 171 5.50 -16.42 -17.58
N GLY A 172 5.70 -15.56 -18.59
CA GLY A 172 5.00 -15.61 -19.86
C GLY A 172 3.57 -15.03 -19.85
N ILE A 173 3.22 -14.24 -18.82
CA ILE A 173 1.88 -13.67 -18.64
C ILE A 173 1.95 -12.14 -18.75
N THR A 174 1.24 -11.56 -19.70
CA THR A 174 1.00 -10.11 -19.78
C THR A 174 -0.23 -9.79 -18.95
N LEU A 175 -0.02 -9.44 -17.68
CA LEU A 175 -1.10 -9.37 -16.70
C LEU A 175 -2.10 -8.26 -17.03
N SER A 176 -1.63 -7.13 -17.53
CA SER A 176 -2.48 -6.01 -18.02
C SER A 176 -3.21 -6.32 -19.34
N GLU A 177 -2.94 -7.47 -19.98
CA GLU A 177 -3.44 -7.81 -21.34
C GLU A 177 -3.08 -6.73 -22.39
N GLY A 178 -1.99 -6.00 -22.16
CA GLY A 178 -1.53 -4.92 -23.01
C GLY A 178 -2.25 -3.59 -22.80
N ARG A 179 -3.15 -3.48 -21.80
CA ARG A 179 -3.77 -2.20 -21.44
C ARG A 179 -2.72 -1.20 -21.00
N ARG A 180 -2.93 0.05 -21.39
CA ARG A 180 -2.09 1.19 -21.03
C ARG A 180 -2.97 2.43 -20.95
N THR A 181 -2.74 3.23 -19.95
CA THR A 181 -3.37 4.55 -19.81
C THR A 181 -2.45 5.61 -20.43
N GLU A 182 -2.93 6.30 -21.45
CA GLU A 182 -2.20 7.39 -22.09
C GLU A 182 -2.50 8.72 -21.40
N LEU A 183 -1.46 9.43 -20.96
CA LEU A 183 -1.56 10.75 -20.34
C LEU A 183 -0.97 11.82 -21.26
N PHE A 184 -1.60 13.00 -21.24
CA PHE A 184 -1.25 14.13 -22.12
C PHE A 184 -0.90 15.40 -21.33
N PHE A 185 -0.40 15.28 -20.10
CA PHE A 185 0.03 16.44 -19.32
C PHE A 185 1.49 16.82 -19.63
N PRO A 186 1.86 18.10 -19.64
CA PRO A 186 3.20 18.53 -20.06
C PRO A 186 4.38 17.86 -19.32
N SER A 187 4.17 17.43 -18.08
CA SER A 187 5.17 16.75 -17.25
C SER A 187 4.92 15.25 -17.06
N LEU A 188 3.84 14.71 -17.63
CA LEU A 188 3.39 13.32 -17.45
C LEU A 188 2.82 12.77 -18.78
N SER A 189 3.40 13.17 -19.92
CA SER A 189 2.98 12.61 -21.21
C SER A 189 3.62 11.26 -21.44
N GLY A 190 2.80 10.25 -21.76
CA GLY A 190 3.28 8.90 -22.05
C GLY A 190 2.23 7.84 -21.83
N ASN A 191 2.64 6.60 -21.99
CA ASN A 191 1.83 5.42 -21.74
C ASN A 191 2.28 4.78 -20.42
N TYR A 192 1.34 4.54 -19.54
CA TYR A 192 1.58 4.01 -18.21
C TYR A 192 0.74 2.76 -17.96
N ILE A 193 1.19 1.89 -17.07
CA ILE A 193 0.34 0.85 -16.50
C ILE A 193 -0.24 1.42 -15.22
N MET A 194 -1.55 1.65 -15.20
CA MET A 194 -2.28 2.11 -14.01
C MET A 194 -2.81 0.93 -13.19
N PRO A 195 -3.16 1.12 -11.91
CA PRO A 195 -3.82 0.09 -11.13
C PRO A 195 -5.07 -0.48 -11.79
N SER A 196 -5.89 0.35 -12.46
CA SER A 196 -7.08 -0.09 -13.20
C SER A 196 -6.74 -0.99 -14.38
N ASP A 197 -5.62 -0.73 -15.09
CA ASP A 197 -5.16 -1.59 -16.19
C ASP A 197 -4.90 -3.04 -15.73
N LEU A 198 -4.57 -3.23 -14.45
CA LEU A 198 -4.44 -4.54 -13.83
C LEU A 198 -5.78 -5.07 -13.31
N THR A 199 -6.54 -4.26 -12.55
CA THR A 199 -7.79 -4.75 -11.90
C THR A 199 -8.88 -5.10 -12.90
N GLU A 200 -8.86 -4.53 -14.11
CA GLU A 200 -9.76 -4.87 -15.22
C GLU A 200 -9.32 -6.09 -16.02
N SER A 201 -8.19 -6.69 -15.69
CA SER A 201 -7.68 -7.85 -16.39
C SER A 201 -8.52 -9.11 -16.15
N ALA A 202 -8.73 -9.90 -17.21
CA ALA A 202 -9.39 -11.19 -17.09
C ALA A 202 -8.60 -12.21 -16.24
N TYR A 203 -7.31 -11.94 -15.99
CA TYR A 203 -6.49 -12.75 -15.09
C TYR A 203 -6.76 -12.48 -13.61
N LEU A 204 -7.43 -11.38 -13.24
CA LEU A 204 -7.66 -10.99 -11.86
C LEU A 204 -9.11 -11.23 -11.44
N GLU A 205 -9.27 -11.88 -10.28
CA GLU A 205 -10.57 -12.09 -9.62
C GLU A 205 -10.57 -11.35 -8.29
N PRO A 206 -11.51 -10.41 -8.05
CA PRO A 206 -11.62 -9.74 -6.78
C PRO A 206 -12.07 -10.74 -5.69
N ILE A 207 -11.34 -10.78 -4.58
CA ILE A 207 -11.64 -11.63 -3.41
C ILE A 207 -12.23 -10.79 -2.29
N TYR A 208 -11.79 -9.49 -2.21
CA TYR A 208 -12.21 -8.57 -1.16
C TYR A 208 -12.23 -7.14 -1.70
#